data_ac06271db58488b03bb23eb0098e1511
#
_entry.id   ac06271db58488b03bb23eb0098e1511
#
_cell.length_a   1.000
_cell.length_b   1.000
_cell.length_c   1.000
_cell.angle_alpha   90.00
_cell.angle_beta   90.00
_cell.angle_gamma   90.00
#
_symmetry.space_group_name_H-M   'P 1'
#
loop_
_entity.id
_entity.type
_entity.pdbx_description
1 polymer ?
#
loop_
_entity_poly.entity_id
_entity_poly.type
_entity_poly.pdbx_seq_one_letter_code
_entity_poly.pdbx_strand_id
1 'polypeptide(L)'
;MNARTQAIFDARARIIKALAHPTRLFIMDELSRGERCVCELAKMVDADVSTVSKHLTVLRSAGIVSDDKRGLQVFYKLRCPCVLGFLDCVQGVLKANAREHLELAK
;
A
#
# COMPACT_ATOMS: atom_id res chain seq x y z
N MET A 1 0.23 2.45 -28.40
CA MET A 1 -0.15 3.69 -27.65
C MET A 1 0.71 4.84 -28.13
N ASN A 2 0.13 6.03 -28.28
CA ASN A 2 0.95 7.21 -28.54
C ASN A 2 1.71 7.65 -27.27
N ALA A 3 2.62 8.62 -27.40
CA ALA A 3 3.50 9.05 -26.30
C ALA A 3 2.69 9.57 -25.08
N ARG A 4 1.60 10.30 -25.32
CA ARG A 4 0.76 10.83 -24.24
C ARG A 4 0.05 9.72 -23.48
N THR A 5 -0.55 8.78 -24.18
CA THR A 5 -1.22 7.63 -23.59
C THR A 5 -0.22 6.77 -22.81
N GLN A 6 0.95 6.52 -23.38
CA GLN A 6 2.00 5.76 -22.70
C GLN A 6 2.40 6.43 -21.38
N ALA A 7 2.60 7.74 -21.38
CA ALA A 7 2.97 8.49 -20.18
C ALA A 7 1.91 8.39 -19.07
N ILE A 8 0.63 8.44 -19.44
CA ILE A 8 -0.48 8.30 -18.49
C ILE A 8 -0.46 6.90 -17.84
N PHE A 9 -0.34 5.86 -18.65
CA PHE A 9 -0.34 4.49 -18.13
C PHE A 9 0.93 4.16 -17.36
N ASP A 10 2.09 4.70 -17.75
CA ASP A 10 3.31 4.58 -16.97
C ASP A 10 3.16 5.21 -15.57
N ALA A 11 2.53 6.38 -15.49
CA ALA A 11 2.27 7.05 -14.21
C ALA A 11 1.35 6.21 -13.31
N ARG A 12 0.27 5.67 -13.87
CA ARG A 12 -0.64 4.77 -13.13
C ARG A 12 0.07 3.52 -12.65
N ALA A 13 0.90 2.92 -13.51
CA ALA A 13 1.65 1.72 -13.19
C ALA A 13 2.64 1.97 -12.04
N ARG A 14 3.28 3.15 -11.99
CA ARG A 14 4.18 3.50 -10.88
C ARG A 14 3.47 3.51 -9.53
N ILE A 15 2.24 4.03 -9.48
CA ILE A 15 1.43 4.03 -8.26
C ILE A 15 1.14 2.58 -7.84
N ILE A 16 0.67 1.76 -8.77
CA ILE A 16 0.32 0.36 -8.49
C ILE A 16 1.55 -0.44 -8.05
N LYS A 17 2.70 -0.22 -8.68
CA LYS A 17 3.96 -0.86 -8.27
C LYS A 17 4.36 -0.50 -6.84
N ALA A 18 4.12 0.74 -6.42
CA ALA A 18 4.40 1.15 -5.05
C ALA A 18 3.53 0.38 -4.04
N LEU A 19 2.35 -0.08 -4.43
CA LEU A 19 1.47 -0.90 -3.60
C LEU A 19 1.83 -2.39 -3.59
N ALA A 20 2.51 -2.87 -4.62
CA ALA A 20 2.68 -4.29 -4.91
C ALA A 20 3.76 -4.96 -4.05
N HIS A 21 3.57 -4.94 -2.73
CA HIS A 21 4.43 -5.61 -1.76
C HIS A 21 3.59 -5.94 -0.51
N PRO A 22 3.67 -7.17 0.02
CA PRO A 22 2.84 -7.57 1.16
C PRO A 22 2.96 -6.64 2.37
N THR A 23 4.17 -6.24 2.73
CA THR A 23 4.40 -5.33 3.86
C THR A 23 3.77 -3.97 3.63
N ARG A 24 3.86 -3.44 2.41
CA ARG A 24 3.24 -2.15 2.09
C ARG A 24 1.72 -2.21 2.13
N LEU A 25 1.13 -3.31 1.65
CA LEU A 25 -0.32 -3.52 1.74
C LEU A 25 -0.78 -3.61 3.19
N PHE A 26 -0.02 -4.30 4.04
CA PHE A 26 -0.31 -4.39 5.47
C PHE A 26 -0.23 -3.01 6.13
N ILE A 27 0.82 -2.23 5.83
CA ILE A 27 0.99 -0.87 6.36
C ILE A 27 -0.22 0.00 5.99
N MET A 28 -0.65 -0.05 4.74
CA MET A 28 -1.80 0.73 4.29
C MET A 28 -3.08 0.34 5.01
N ASP A 29 -3.28 -0.95 5.22
CA ASP A 29 -4.44 -1.44 5.98
C ASP A 29 -4.41 -0.91 7.41
N GLU A 30 -3.26 -0.91 8.08
CA GLU A 30 -3.10 -0.33 9.41
C GLU A 30 -3.34 1.17 9.41
N LEU A 31 -2.79 1.90 8.45
CA LEU A 31 -3.00 3.35 8.36
C LEU A 31 -4.44 3.72 8.03
N SER A 32 -5.24 2.79 7.52
CA SER A 32 -6.66 3.02 7.31
C SER A 32 -7.42 3.22 8.62
N ARG A 33 -6.88 2.74 9.72
CA ARG A 33 -7.48 2.84 11.06
C ARG A 33 -6.99 4.07 11.83
N GLY A 34 -6.03 4.81 11.30
CA GLY A 34 -5.48 6.00 11.90
C GLY A 34 -3.98 6.09 11.69
N GLU A 35 -3.41 7.24 12.02
CA GLU A 35 -1.96 7.43 11.87
C GLU A 35 -1.17 6.54 12.84
N ARG A 36 0.05 6.20 12.43
CA ARG A 36 0.99 5.38 13.19
C ARG A 36 2.39 5.94 13.06
N CYS A 37 3.19 5.83 14.12
CA CYS A 37 4.62 6.10 14.00
C CYS A 37 5.35 4.89 13.40
N VAL A 38 6.54 5.14 12.86
CA VAL A 38 7.37 4.10 12.25
C VAL A 38 7.66 2.97 13.23
N CYS A 39 7.91 3.30 14.50
CA CYS A 39 8.18 2.31 15.55
C CYS A 39 7.04 1.31 15.76
N GLU A 40 5.80 1.81 15.76
CA GLU A 40 4.62 0.97 15.88
C GLU A 40 4.49 0.01 14.69
N LEU A 41 4.66 0.55 13.49
CA LEU A 41 4.57 -0.25 12.26
C LEU A 41 5.66 -1.33 12.22
N ALA A 42 6.88 -0.98 12.63
CA ALA A 42 7.99 -1.93 12.68
C ALA A 42 7.70 -3.12 13.60
N LYS A 43 7.11 -2.86 14.76
CA LYS A 43 6.69 -3.93 15.69
C LYS A 43 5.61 -4.81 15.08
N MET A 44 4.64 -4.23 14.40
CA MET A 44 3.53 -4.95 13.79
C MET A 44 3.97 -5.90 12.67
N VAL A 45 4.94 -5.48 11.86
CA VAL A 45 5.44 -6.30 10.74
C VAL A 45 6.63 -7.18 11.12
N ASP A 46 7.09 -7.09 12.37
CA ASP A 46 8.26 -7.81 12.88
C ASP A 46 9.50 -7.59 12.02
N ALA A 47 9.78 -6.32 11.75
CA ALA A 47 10.93 -5.89 10.96
C ALA A 47 11.64 -4.74 11.68
N ASP A 48 12.85 -4.43 11.26
CA ASP A 48 13.57 -3.29 11.82
C ASP A 48 13.00 -1.96 11.27
N VAL A 49 13.26 -0.88 12.00
CA VAL A 49 12.78 0.46 11.65
C VAL A 49 13.31 0.89 10.29
N SER A 50 14.55 0.56 9.96
CA SER A 50 15.15 0.96 8.68
C SER A 50 14.47 0.30 7.49
N THR A 51 14.08 -0.96 7.61
CA THR A 51 13.35 -1.69 6.57
C THR A 51 11.95 -1.09 6.36
N VAL A 52 11.23 -0.84 7.45
CA VAL A 52 9.90 -0.22 7.39
C VAL A 52 9.97 1.20 6.82
N SER A 53 10.98 1.97 7.21
CA SER A 53 11.21 3.32 6.68
C SER A 53 11.41 3.32 5.16
N LYS A 54 12.07 2.32 4.60
CA LYS A 54 12.23 2.18 3.15
C LYS A 54 10.89 1.96 2.46
N HIS A 55 10.04 1.10 3.01
CA HIS A 55 8.69 0.87 2.49
C HIS A 55 7.85 2.16 2.55
N LEU A 56 7.92 2.88 3.65
CA LEU A 56 7.19 4.13 3.81
C LEU A 56 7.71 5.21 2.86
N THR A 57 9.01 5.26 2.59
CA THR A 57 9.58 6.18 1.60
C THR A 57 9.02 5.91 0.20
N VAL A 58 8.90 4.65 -0.19
CA VAL A 58 8.29 4.29 -1.48
C VAL A 58 6.84 4.76 -1.55
N LEU A 59 6.05 4.51 -0.51
CA LEU A 59 4.65 4.93 -0.45
C LEU A 59 4.51 6.46 -0.45
N ARG A 60 5.37 7.16 0.27
CA ARG A 60 5.39 8.62 0.31
C ARG A 60 5.76 9.21 -1.05
N SER A 61 6.79 8.68 -1.70
CA SER A 61 7.23 9.14 -3.03
C SER A 61 6.15 8.98 -4.09
N ALA A 62 5.31 7.95 -3.94
CA ALA A 62 4.18 7.73 -4.83
C ALA A 62 2.95 8.58 -4.47
N GLY A 63 3.00 9.35 -3.39
CA GLY A 63 1.91 10.21 -2.96
C GLY A 63 0.78 9.50 -2.23
N ILE A 64 1.00 8.27 -1.76
CA ILE A 64 -0.02 7.45 -1.10
C ILE A 64 -0.13 7.79 0.38
N VAL A 65 1.01 8.06 1.02
CA VAL A 65 1.07 8.45 2.43
C VAL A 65 1.75 9.81 2.57
N SER A 66 1.49 10.47 3.69
CA SER A 66 2.21 11.66 4.12
C SER A 66 2.81 11.42 5.49
N ASP A 67 3.86 12.15 5.81
CA ASP A 67 4.57 12.03 7.07
C ASP A 67 4.54 13.35 7.84
N ASP A 68 4.69 13.24 9.16
CA ASP A 68 4.74 14.38 10.08
C ASP A 68 5.73 14.04 11.19
N LYS A 69 6.80 14.81 11.26
CA LYS A 69 7.81 14.64 12.30
C LYS A 69 7.38 15.36 13.58
N ARG A 70 7.28 14.60 14.68
CA ARG A 70 6.91 15.11 16.01
C ARG A 70 7.98 14.72 17.00
N GLY A 71 8.86 15.66 17.32
CA GLY A 71 10.02 15.38 18.17
C GLY A 71 10.95 14.37 17.50
N LEU A 72 11.20 13.25 18.16
CA LEU A 72 12.07 12.17 17.65
C LEU A 72 11.31 11.10 16.84
N GLN A 73 9.98 11.25 16.71
CA GLN A 73 9.15 10.29 16.04
C GLN A 73 8.60 10.85 14.72
N VAL A 74 8.43 9.97 13.73
CA VAL A 74 7.78 10.30 12.46
C VAL A 74 6.48 9.51 12.37
N PHE A 75 5.36 10.23 12.21
CA PHE A 75 4.03 9.66 12.05
C PHE A 75 3.64 9.66 10.59
N TYR A 76 2.96 8.60 10.17
CA TYR A 76 2.47 8.44 8.81
C TYR A 76 0.96 8.30 8.80
N LYS A 77 0.33 8.83 7.75
CA LYS A 77 -1.12 8.70 7.51
C LYS A 77 -1.40 8.54 6.02
N LEU A 78 -2.54 7.96 5.68
CA LEU A 78 -2.97 7.88 4.29
C LEU A 78 -3.28 9.28 3.76
N ARG A 79 -2.70 9.61 2.62
CA ARG A 79 -2.99 10.85 1.90
C ARG A 79 -4.20 10.70 0.99
N CYS A 80 -4.38 9.52 0.39
CA CYS A 80 -5.45 9.22 -0.54
C CYS A 80 -6.21 7.97 -0.09
N PRO A 81 -7.20 8.11 0.84
CA PRO A 81 -7.96 6.95 1.32
C PRO A 81 -8.73 6.19 0.23
N CYS A 82 -8.97 6.81 -0.92
CA CYS A 82 -9.64 6.16 -2.06
C CYS A 82 -8.90 4.90 -2.57
N VAL A 83 -7.61 4.77 -2.30
CA VAL A 83 -6.84 3.58 -2.66
C VAL A 83 -7.38 2.32 -1.97
N LEU A 84 -8.01 2.46 -0.81
CA LEU A 84 -8.61 1.33 -0.08
C LEU A 84 -9.73 0.67 -0.89
N GLY A 85 -10.50 1.45 -1.65
CA GLY A 85 -11.52 0.91 -2.55
C GLY A 85 -10.91 0.02 -3.64
N PHE A 86 -9.75 0.40 -4.16
CA PHE A 86 -9.01 -0.43 -5.11
C PHE A 86 -8.57 -1.75 -4.47
N LEU A 87 -8.08 -1.72 -3.24
CA LEU A 87 -7.66 -2.93 -2.52
C LEU A 87 -8.86 -3.85 -2.22
N ASP A 88 -10.03 -3.31 -1.94
CA ASP A 88 -11.26 -4.09 -1.81
C ASP A 88 -11.62 -4.80 -3.11
N CYS A 89 -11.41 -4.15 -4.26
CA CYS A 89 -11.60 -4.78 -5.57
C CYS A 89 -10.63 -5.94 -5.78
N VAL A 90 -9.39 -5.80 -5.36
CA VAL A 90 -8.38 -6.87 -5.40
C VAL A 90 -8.83 -8.06 -4.55
N GLN A 91 -9.37 -7.79 -3.37
CA GLN A 91 -9.92 -8.83 -2.50
C GLN A 91 -11.08 -9.57 -3.20
N GLY A 92 -11.90 -8.85 -3.96
CA GLY A 92 -12.96 -9.44 -4.77
C GLY A 92 -12.42 -10.41 -5.82
N VAL A 93 -11.32 -10.10 -6.45
CA VAL A 93 -10.65 -11.01 -7.40
C VAL A 93 -10.19 -12.28 -6.70
N LEU A 94 -9.59 -12.16 -5.52
CA LEU A 94 -9.15 -13.33 -4.73
C LEU A 94 -10.33 -14.25 -4.41
N LYS A 95 -11.46 -13.68 -4.00
CA LYS A 95 -12.67 -14.43 -3.70
C LYS A 95 -13.22 -15.16 -4.94
N ALA A 96 -13.25 -14.48 -6.09
CA ALA A 96 -13.70 -15.06 -7.34
C ALA A 96 -12.80 -16.23 -7.76
N ASN A 97 -11.47 -16.07 -7.65
CA ASN A 97 -10.50 -17.11 -7.96
C ASN A 97 -10.70 -18.33 -7.04
N ALA A 98 -10.93 -18.12 -5.77
CA ALA A 98 -11.19 -19.20 -4.81
C ALA A 98 -12.45 -19.98 -5.14
N ARG A 99 -13.54 -19.33 -5.58
CA ARG A 99 -14.77 -19.98 -6.03
C ARG A 99 -14.54 -20.83 -7.25
N GLU A 100 -13.86 -20.31 -8.26
CA GLU A 100 -13.52 -21.04 -9.48
C GLU A 100 -12.70 -22.29 -9.15
N HIS A 101 -11.73 -22.16 -8.27
CA HIS A 101 -10.89 -23.27 -7.83
C HIS A 101 -11.73 -24.36 -7.12
N LEU A 102 -12.66 -23.97 -6.25
CA LEU A 102 -13.56 -24.91 -5.58
C LEU A 102 -14.48 -25.63 -6.57
N GLU A 103 -15.00 -24.94 -7.59
CA GLU A 103 -15.83 -25.55 -8.62
C GLU A 103 -15.06 -26.55 -9.44
N LEU A 104 -13.81 -26.26 -9.79
CA LEU A 104 -12.95 -27.18 -10.51
C LEU A 104 -12.63 -28.46 -9.71
N ALA A 105 -12.69 -28.37 -8.39
CA ALA A 105 -12.40 -29.50 -7.50
C ALA A 105 -13.58 -30.44 -7.28
N LYS A 106 -14.80 -30.09 -7.77
CA LYS A 106 -16.01 -30.91 -7.62
C LYS A 106 -16.07 -32.05 -8.59
#